data_a20ba778c80f2957718847b994429ce7
#
_entry.id   a20ba778c80f2957718847b994429ce7
#
_cell.length_a   1.000
_cell.length_b   1.000
_cell.length_c   1.000
_cell.angle_alpha   90.00
_cell.angle_beta   90.00
_cell.angle_gamma   90.00
#
_symmetry.space_group_name_H-M   'P 1'
#
loop_
_entity.id
_entity.type
_entity.pdbx_description
1 polymer ?
#
loop_
_entity_poly.entity_id
_entity_poly.type
_entity_poly.pdbx_seq_one_letter_code
_entity_poly.pdbx_strand_id
1 'polypeptide(L)'
;KKWRDSAVNERIERNIEKYRKGEATIEVVDAAGKPVPAARVELQQTGHEFLFGCNAFVLGQLPTAEMNQRYEDAFVRLCNFATVPFYWEGTEPARGELRYEEAGARDIWRRPPPDRYPPWAAKHGITLKGHPLLWHAYNPSWLPKDAGELRELYRKRFREIAERYGERIAIFDVVNESLVCSKTYPLYSPDR
;
A
#
# COMPACT_ATOMS: atom_id res chain seq x y z
N LYS A 1 -24.49 0.04 14.67
CA LYS A 1 -25.68 -0.84 14.91
C LYS A 1 -25.42 -2.27 14.41
N LYS A 2 -24.81 -2.48 13.23
CA LYS A 2 -24.53 -3.84 12.67
C LYS A 2 -23.55 -4.68 13.51
N TRP A 3 -22.63 -4.06 14.24
CA TRP A 3 -21.69 -4.76 15.13
C TRP A 3 -22.35 -5.45 16.36
N ARG A 4 -23.61 -5.12 16.66
CA ARG A 4 -24.39 -5.71 17.76
C ARG A 4 -25.44 -6.68 17.25
N ASP A 5 -25.44 -6.98 15.96
CA ASP A 5 -26.39 -7.90 15.33
C ASP A 5 -25.83 -9.33 15.47
N SER A 6 -26.54 -10.17 16.21
CA SER A 6 -26.11 -11.54 16.46
C SER A 6 -26.00 -12.36 15.18
N ALA A 7 -26.93 -12.16 14.22
CA ALA A 7 -26.90 -12.90 12.95
C ALA A 7 -25.67 -12.53 12.09
N VAL A 8 -25.22 -11.26 12.17
CA VAL A 8 -23.96 -10.83 11.51
C VAL A 8 -22.76 -11.49 12.17
N ASN A 9 -22.70 -11.48 13.51
CA ASN A 9 -21.60 -12.08 14.25
C ASN A 9 -21.52 -13.60 14.05
N GLU A 10 -22.63 -14.31 14.13
CA GLU A 10 -22.70 -15.74 13.84
C GLU A 10 -22.23 -16.07 12.41
N ARG A 11 -22.58 -15.25 11.42
CA ARG A 11 -22.08 -15.42 10.05
C ARG A 11 -20.58 -15.20 9.97
N ILE A 12 -20.05 -14.21 10.68
CA ILE A 12 -18.59 -13.95 10.74
C ILE A 12 -17.87 -15.17 11.31
N GLU A 13 -18.34 -15.69 12.46
CA GLU A 13 -17.74 -16.85 13.11
C GLU A 13 -17.77 -18.09 12.19
N ARG A 14 -18.92 -18.40 11.57
CA ARG A 14 -19.02 -19.50 10.61
C ARG A 14 -18.07 -19.33 9.43
N ASN A 15 -17.88 -18.10 8.95
CA ASN A 15 -16.97 -17.84 7.83
C ASN A 15 -15.50 -17.94 8.24
N ILE A 16 -15.16 -17.53 9.47
CA ILE A 16 -13.82 -17.74 10.04
C ILE A 16 -13.51 -19.25 10.09
N GLU A 17 -14.40 -20.02 10.70
CA GLU A 17 -14.22 -21.50 10.77
C GLU A 17 -14.04 -22.12 9.38
N LYS A 18 -14.89 -21.76 8.43
CA LYS A 18 -14.93 -22.38 7.11
C LYS A 18 -13.79 -21.95 6.17
N TYR A 19 -13.36 -20.69 6.25
CA TYR A 19 -12.49 -20.10 5.22
C TYR A 19 -11.15 -19.58 5.76
N ARG A 20 -11.01 -19.49 7.09
CA ARG A 20 -9.81 -18.91 7.71
C ARG A 20 -9.07 -19.87 8.62
N LYS A 21 -9.65 -21.01 8.93
CA LYS A 21 -9.01 -22.07 9.69
C LYS A 21 -8.78 -23.29 8.81
N GLY A 22 -7.73 -24.02 9.11
CA GLY A 22 -7.39 -25.30 8.51
C GLY A 22 -6.96 -26.29 9.60
N GLU A 23 -6.93 -27.55 9.27
CA GLU A 23 -6.42 -28.58 10.16
C GLU A 23 -4.92 -28.72 9.96
N ALA A 24 -4.17 -28.81 11.05
CA ALA A 24 -2.76 -29.14 11.07
C ALA A 24 -2.49 -30.22 12.14
N THR A 25 -1.67 -31.19 11.78
CA THR A 25 -1.22 -32.24 12.73
C THR A 25 0.19 -31.92 13.15
N ILE A 26 0.42 -31.86 14.46
CA ILE A 26 1.75 -31.71 15.04
C ILE A 26 2.08 -32.98 15.77
N GLU A 27 3.10 -33.68 15.31
CA GLU A 27 3.62 -34.87 15.97
C GLU A 27 4.89 -34.52 16.77
N VAL A 28 4.86 -34.72 18.08
CA VAL A 28 6.02 -34.50 18.94
C VAL A 28 6.72 -35.82 19.16
N VAL A 29 7.98 -35.91 18.73
CA VAL A 29 8.81 -37.11 18.84
C VAL A 29 10.09 -36.82 19.61
N ASP A 30 10.65 -37.85 20.26
CA ASP A 30 11.97 -37.76 20.86
C ASP A 30 13.11 -37.85 19.82
N ALA A 31 14.36 -37.80 20.28
CA ALA A 31 15.53 -37.84 19.39
C ALA A 31 15.67 -39.22 18.64
N ALA A 32 14.96 -40.23 19.05
CA ALA A 32 14.90 -41.56 18.41
C ALA A 32 13.67 -41.71 17.49
N GLY A 33 12.87 -40.63 17.32
CA GLY A 33 11.68 -40.63 16.49
C GLY A 33 10.45 -41.30 17.14
N LYS A 34 10.45 -41.53 18.44
CA LYS A 34 9.29 -42.10 19.14
C LYS A 34 8.35 -40.99 19.61
N PRO A 35 7.02 -41.20 19.49
CA PRO A 35 6.03 -40.25 19.98
C PRO A 35 6.19 -39.96 21.47
N VAL A 36 6.14 -38.67 21.84
CA VAL A 36 6.16 -38.23 23.23
C VAL A 36 4.72 -38.04 23.69
N PRO A 37 4.18 -38.96 24.53
CA PRO A 37 2.80 -38.85 24.99
C PRO A 37 2.62 -37.66 25.94
N ALA A 38 1.46 -37.04 25.89
CA ALA A 38 1.08 -35.90 26.74
C ALA A 38 2.01 -34.68 26.63
N ALA A 39 2.71 -34.49 25.52
CA ALA A 39 3.49 -33.29 25.27
C ALA A 39 2.58 -32.06 25.24
N ARG A 40 2.97 -30.99 25.96
CA ARG A 40 2.30 -29.68 25.87
C ARG A 40 2.88 -28.92 24.69
N VAL A 41 2.02 -28.51 23.77
CA VAL A 41 2.38 -27.71 22.61
C VAL A 41 1.73 -26.32 22.73
N GLU A 42 2.52 -25.26 22.64
CA GLU A 42 2.04 -23.89 22.54
C GLU A 42 2.27 -23.38 21.11
N LEU A 43 1.22 -22.89 20.47
CA LEU A 43 1.28 -22.33 19.13
C LEU A 43 1.10 -20.81 19.19
N GLN A 44 2.02 -20.10 18.55
CA GLN A 44 1.91 -18.67 18.36
C GLN A 44 2.01 -18.34 16.87
N GLN A 45 0.94 -17.81 16.30
CA GLN A 45 0.99 -17.30 14.93
C GLN A 45 1.80 -16.00 14.90
N THR A 46 2.87 -15.96 14.12
CA THR A 46 3.78 -14.80 13.99
C THR A 46 3.61 -14.04 12.69
N GLY A 47 2.83 -14.59 11.73
CA GLY A 47 2.60 -13.95 10.44
C GLY A 47 1.44 -14.57 9.68
N HIS A 48 1.06 -13.94 8.57
CA HIS A 48 0.04 -14.42 7.64
C HIS A 48 0.29 -13.84 6.23
N GLU A 49 -0.19 -14.51 5.20
CA GLU A 49 -0.07 -14.06 3.81
C GLU A 49 -1.10 -13.00 3.43
N PHE A 50 -2.20 -12.88 4.19
CA PHE A 50 -3.22 -11.87 3.92
C PHE A 50 -2.65 -10.46 4.10
N LEU A 51 -2.78 -9.63 3.06
CA LEU A 51 -2.30 -8.24 3.08
C LEU A 51 -3.29 -7.35 3.86
N PHE A 52 -2.86 -6.90 5.01
CA PHE A 52 -3.61 -5.98 5.87
C PHE A 52 -2.83 -4.68 6.02
N GLY A 53 -3.43 -3.56 5.64
CA GLY A 53 -2.70 -2.30 5.68
C GLY A 53 -3.54 -1.06 5.46
N CYS A 54 -2.85 0.05 5.40
CA CYS A 54 -3.46 1.36 5.16
C CYS A 54 -2.50 2.30 4.42
N ASN A 55 -2.95 3.55 4.24
CA ASN A 55 -2.13 4.61 3.65
C ASN A 55 -0.99 5.02 4.59
N ALA A 56 0.26 4.91 4.13
CA ALA A 56 1.43 5.36 4.88
C ALA A 56 1.83 6.81 4.52
N PHE A 57 0.85 7.66 4.18
CA PHE A 57 1.04 8.99 3.60
C PHE A 57 1.68 10.02 4.53
N VAL A 58 1.80 9.74 5.82
CA VAL A 58 2.45 10.64 6.79
C VAL A 58 3.77 10.08 7.34
N LEU A 59 4.30 9.04 6.69
CA LEU A 59 5.57 8.43 7.10
C LEU A 59 6.69 9.47 7.14
N GLY A 60 7.26 9.70 8.35
CA GLY A 60 8.32 10.66 8.56
C GLY A 60 7.91 12.13 8.40
N GLN A 61 6.62 12.47 8.42
CA GLN A 61 6.13 13.85 8.29
C GLN A 61 5.43 14.39 9.55
N LEU A 62 5.43 13.63 10.63
CA LEU A 62 4.86 14.12 11.88
C LEU A 62 5.82 15.12 12.57
N PRO A 63 5.28 16.05 13.41
CA PRO A 63 6.04 17.19 13.90
C PRO A 63 7.31 16.85 14.71
N THR A 64 7.35 15.70 15.38
CA THR A 64 8.50 15.30 16.19
C THR A 64 9.02 13.91 15.83
N ALA A 65 10.29 13.66 16.09
CA ALA A 65 10.90 12.34 15.90
C ALA A 65 10.18 11.26 16.71
N GLU A 66 9.77 11.58 17.94
CA GLU A 66 9.01 10.66 18.79
C GLU A 66 7.66 10.29 18.17
N MET A 67 6.92 11.26 17.63
CA MET A 67 5.64 11.00 16.95
C MET A 67 5.84 10.12 15.70
N ASN A 68 6.88 10.38 14.92
CA ASN A 68 7.22 9.54 13.76
C ASN A 68 7.55 8.12 14.17
N GLN A 69 8.37 7.93 15.21
CA GLN A 69 8.69 6.59 15.73
C GLN A 69 7.45 5.85 16.22
N ARG A 70 6.60 6.51 17.01
CA ARG A 70 5.33 5.91 17.47
C ARG A 70 4.39 5.53 16.32
N TYR A 71 4.35 6.33 15.26
CA TYR A 71 3.59 6.03 14.07
C TYR A 71 4.13 4.78 13.37
N GLU A 72 5.45 4.71 13.15
CA GLU A 72 6.10 3.55 12.54
C GLU A 72 5.88 2.28 13.38
N ASP A 73 6.11 2.32 14.69
CA ASP A 73 5.92 1.20 15.60
C ASP A 73 4.47 0.67 15.56
N ALA A 74 3.50 1.58 15.56
CA ALA A 74 2.09 1.21 15.45
C ALA A 74 1.76 0.61 14.08
N PHE A 75 2.30 1.19 13.01
CA PHE A 75 2.07 0.74 11.64
C PHE A 75 2.61 -0.69 11.44
N VAL A 76 3.88 -0.92 11.78
CA VAL A 76 4.52 -2.24 11.56
C VAL A 76 3.95 -3.34 12.47
N ARG A 77 3.41 -2.97 13.62
CA ARG A 77 2.73 -3.92 14.51
C ARG A 77 1.38 -4.38 13.97
N LEU A 78 0.69 -3.52 13.21
CA LEU A 78 -0.67 -3.76 12.76
C LEU A 78 -0.76 -4.15 11.29
N CYS A 79 0.20 -3.72 10.46
CA CYS A 79 0.13 -3.80 9.02
C CYS A 79 1.35 -4.52 8.43
N ASN A 80 1.08 -5.37 7.43
CA ASN A 80 2.10 -5.96 6.56
C ASN A 80 2.02 -5.42 5.13
N PHE A 81 1.20 -4.36 4.92
CA PHE A 81 0.94 -3.75 3.62
C PHE A 81 0.80 -2.23 3.76
N ALA A 82 1.38 -1.46 2.85
CA ALA A 82 1.34 0.00 2.89
C ALA A 82 1.07 0.60 1.51
N THR A 83 0.17 1.58 1.47
CA THR A 83 -0.07 2.39 0.26
C THR A 83 0.82 3.62 0.26
N VAL A 84 1.59 3.79 -0.82
CA VAL A 84 2.54 4.88 -1.08
C VAL A 84 1.88 5.93 -1.98
N PRO A 85 1.97 7.24 -1.67
CA PRO A 85 1.38 8.29 -2.50
C PRO A 85 2.20 8.54 -3.77
N PHE A 86 1.59 8.30 -4.93
CA PHE A 86 2.12 8.61 -6.26
C PHE A 86 1.31 9.70 -6.97
N TYR A 87 0.62 10.56 -6.23
CA TYR A 87 -0.09 11.69 -6.82
C TYR A 87 0.86 12.55 -7.65
N TRP A 88 0.49 12.86 -8.89
CA TRP A 88 1.40 13.54 -9.82
C TRP A 88 1.85 14.91 -9.30
N GLU A 89 0.93 15.70 -8.77
CA GLU A 89 1.26 16.96 -8.09
C GLU A 89 2.32 16.82 -7.01
N GLY A 90 2.32 15.68 -6.28
CA GLY A 90 3.28 15.40 -5.22
C GLY A 90 4.64 14.90 -5.72
N THR A 91 4.68 14.25 -6.88
CA THR A 91 5.90 13.64 -7.45
C THR A 91 6.57 14.49 -8.53
N GLU A 92 5.85 15.45 -9.13
CA GLU A 92 6.36 16.41 -10.11
C GLU A 92 5.58 17.72 -10.00
N PRO A 93 5.79 18.52 -8.94
CA PRO A 93 5.03 19.74 -8.67
C PRO A 93 5.23 20.83 -9.72
N ALA A 94 6.41 20.88 -10.35
CA ALA A 94 6.69 21.70 -11.53
C ALA A 94 7.24 20.81 -12.66
N ARG A 95 7.06 21.22 -13.92
CA ARG A 95 7.43 20.42 -15.08
C ARG A 95 8.93 20.11 -15.09
N GLY A 96 9.27 18.83 -15.05
CA GLY A 96 10.66 18.32 -14.98
C GLY A 96 11.27 18.33 -13.58
N GLU A 97 10.59 18.85 -12.57
CA GLU A 97 11.04 18.80 -11.18
C GLU A 97 10.55 17.51 -10.50
N LEU A 98 11.27 16.42 -10.78
CA LEU A 98 10.93 15.12 -10.19
C LEU A 98 11.26 15.08 -8.71
N ARG A 99 10.30 14.71 -7.90
CA ARG A 99 10.37 14.68 -6.44
C ARG A 99 10.25 13.24 -5.92
N TYR A 100 11.08 12.35 -6.44
CA TYR A 100 11.15 10.96 -5.98
C TYR A 100 12.08 10.81 -4.78
N GLU A 101 13.22 11.52 -4.77
CA GLU A 101 14.24 11.49 -3.75
C GLU A 101 13.91 12.41 -2.57
N GLU A 102 14.46 12.08 -1.38
CA GLU A 102 14.29 12.93 -0.19
C GLU A 102 15.23 14.15 -0.19
N ALA A 103 16.41 14.00 -0.77
CA ALA A 103 17.42 15.03 -0.78
C ALA A 103 16.94 16.28 -1.53
N GLY A 104 16.82 17.41 -0.81
CA GLY A 104 16.34 18.67 -1.39
C GLY A 104 14.86 18.74 -1.71
N ALA A 105 14.09 17.69 -1.44
CA ALA A 105 12.66 17.69 -1.72
C ALA A 105 11.90 18.69 -0.84
N ARG A 106 11.08 19.53 -1.47
CA ARG A 106 10.13 20.39 -0.75
C ARG A 106 9.17 19.52 0.06
N ASP A 107 8.92 19.87 1.32
CA ASP A 107 7.91 19.17 2.12
C ASP A 107 6.50 19.47 1.58
N ILE A 108 5.77 18.40 1.28
CA ILE A 108 4.36 18.46 0.89
C ILE A 108 3.63 17.50 1.81
N TRP A 109 2.77 18.04 2.65
CA TRP A 109 2.02 17.26 3.64
C TRP A 109 1.27 16.09 3.01
N ARG A 110 1.42 14.91 3.59
CA ARG A 110 0.88 13.63 3.11
C ARG A 110 1.41 13.18 1.74
N ARG A 111 2.52 13.76 1.31
CA ARG A 111 3.21 13.41 0.05
C ARG A 111 4.71 13.26 0.30
N PRO A 112 5.15 12.37 1.21
CA PRO A 112 6.58 12.08 1.34
C PRO A 112 7.13 11.61 0.00
N PRO A 113 8.39 11.91 -0.34
CA PRO A 113 9.02 11.38 -1.53
C PRO A 113 8.95 9.85 -1.58
N PRO A 114 8.59 9.25 -2.72
CA PRO A 114 8.40 7.80 -2.83
C PRO A 114 9.63 6.96 -2.46
N ASP A 115 10.84 7.46 -2.62
CA ASP A 115 12.08 6.74 -2.27
C ASP A 115 12.24 6.44 -0.78
N ARG A 116 11.48 7.13 0.08
CA ARG A 116 11.41 6.83 1.52
C ARG A 116 10.90 5.42 1.81
N TYR A 117 9.99 4.93 0.99
CA TYR A 117 9.22 3.73 1.32
C TYR A 117 9.94 2.41 1.09
N PRO A 118 10.67 2.17 -0.03
CA PRO A 118 11.28 0.87 -0.26
C PRO A 118 12.26 0.41 0.82
N PRO A 119 13.21 1.24 1.32
CA PRO A 119 14.12 0.82 2.38
C PRO A 119 13.39 0.59 3.72
N TRP A 120 12.39 1.41 4.03
CA TRP A 120 11.54 1.22 5.21
C TRP A 120 10.75 -0.07 5.14
N ALA A 121 10.11 -0.34 4.01
CA ALA A 121 9.32 -1.54 3.79
C ALA A 121 10.17 -2.82 3.85
N ALA A 122 11.35 -2.81 3.24
CA ALA A 122 12.29 -3.93 3.27
C ALA A 122 12.75 -4.24 4.71
N LYS A 123 13.03 -3.21 5.50
CA LYS A 123 13.39 -3.36 6.92
C LYS A 123 12.29 -4.05 7.75
N HIS A 124 11.03 -3.82 7.42
CA HIS A 124 9.89 -4.26 8.23
C HIS A 124 9.04 -5.37 7.59
N GLY A 125 9.45 -5.91 6.45
CA GLY A 125 8.70 -6.96 5.75
C GLY A 125 7.32 -6.49 5.24
N ILE A 126 7.20 -5.21 4.85
CA ILE A 126 5.95 -4.61 4.38
C ILE A 126 5.87 -4.67 2.86
N THR A 127 4.75 -5.17 2.33
CA THR A 127 4.45 -5.10 0.90
C THR A 127 3.95 -3.70 0.54
N LEU A 128 4.50 -3.10 -0.53
CA LEU A 128 4.12 -1.77 -0.97
C LEU A 128 3.13 -1.80 -2.14
N LYS A 129 2.21 -0.83 -2.13
CA LYS A 129 1.33 -0.49 -3.26
C LYS A 129 1.45 1.00 -3.59
N GLY A 130 1.72 1.33 -4.85
CA GLY A 130 1.71 2.71 -5.34
C GLY A 130 0.28 3.18 -5.68
N HIS A 131 -0.09 4.40 -5.25
CA HIS A 131 -1.44 4.95 -5.43
C HIS A 131 -1.43 6.47 -5.64
N PRO A 132 -2.15 6.97 -6.63
CA PRO A 132 -2.45 6.36 -7.91
C PRO A 132 -1.46 6.84 -8.99
N LEU A 133 -1.36 6.13 -10.12
CA LEU A 133 -0.57 6.61 -11.24
C LEU A 133 -1.32 7.66 -12.06
N LEU A 134 -2.63 7.48 -12.21
CA LEU A 134 -3.52 8.36 -12.96
C LEU A 134 -4.82 8.58 -12.17
N TRP A 135 -5.17 9.86 -12.00
CA TRP A 135 -6.40 10.28 -11.35
C TRP A 135 -6.84 11.64 -11.89
N HIS A 136 -8.12 11.98 -11.75
CA HIS A 136 -8.66 13.28 -12.17
C HIS A 136 -8.34 14.41 -11.18
N ALA A 137 -7.89 14.07 -9.96
CA ALA A 137 -7.54 15.04 -8.93
C ALA A 137 -6.03 15.00 -8.63
N TYR A 138 -5.51 16.01 -7.95
CA TYR A 138 -4.11 16.17 -7.57
C TYR A 138 -3.13 16.06 -8.75
N ASN A 139 -3.55 16.63 -9.89
CA ASN A 139 -2.70 16.82 -11.04
C ASN A 139 -1.97 18.16 -10.94
N PRO A 140 -0.70 18.25 -11.38
CA PRO A 140 0.01 19.51 -11.40
C PRO A 140 -0.61 20.51 -12.39
N SER A 141 -0.57 21.80 -12.04
CA SER A 141 -1.20 22.87 -12.83
C SER A 141 -0.55 23.13 -14.18
N TRP A 142 0.67 22.62 -14.39
CA TRP A 142 1.43 22.76 -15.63
C TRP A 142 1.03 21.77 -16.73
N LEU A 143 0.14 20.80 -16.45
CA LEU A 143 -0.29 19.82 -17.44
C LEU A 143 -1.01 20.47 -18.61
N PRO A 144 -0.71 20.04 -19.85
CA PRO A 144 -1.38 20.56 -21.04
C PRO A 144 -2.84 20.13 -21.10
N LYS A 145 -3.65 20.91 -21.83
CA LYS A 145 -5.04 20.54 -22.15
C LYS A 145 -5.16 19.66 -23.39
N ASP A 146 -4.12 19.62 -24.22
CA ASP A 146 -4.09 18.77 -25.41
C ASP A 146 -3.98 17.31 -25.00
N ALA A 147 -4.90 16.48 -25.50
CA ALA A 147 -4.98 15.08 -25.14
C ALA A 147 -3.81 14.25 -25.67
N GLY A 148 -3.22 14.63 -26.81
CA GLY A 148 -2.06 13.98 -27.40
C GLY A 148 -0.82 14.21 -26.57
N GLU A 149 -0.53 15.47 -26.24
CA GLU A 149 0.61 15.84 -25.39
C GLU A 149 0.47 15.21 -23.99
N LEU A 150 -0.72 15.27 -23.41
CA LEU A 150 -1.00 14.69 -22.10
C LEU A 150 -0.75 13.18 -22.09
N ARG A 151 -1.14 12.46 -23.15
CA ARG A 151 -0.90 11.01 -23.31
C ARG A 151 0.59 10.70 -23.31
N GLU A 152 1.41 11.47 -24.02
CA GLU A 152 2.86 11.26 -24.05
C GLU A 152 3.50 11.52 -22.67
N LEU A 153 3.02 12.53 -21.95
CA LEU A 153 3.47 12.78 -20.57
C LEU A 153 3.11 11.64 -19.63
N TYR A 154 1.92 11.05 -19.73
CA TYR A 154 1.56 9.85 -18.97
C TYR A 154 2.43 8.65 -19.32
N ARG A 155 2.71 8.42 -20.62
CA ARG A 155 3.61 7.33 -21.05
C ARG A 155 5.00 7.49 -20.47
N LYS A 156 5.54 8.71 -20.52
CA LYS A 156 6.83 9.04 -19.91
C LYS A 156 6.81 8.76 -18.42
N ARG A 157 5.83 9.30 -17.70
CA ARG A 157 5.68 9.12 -16.25
C ARG A 157 5.56 7.65 -15.85
N PHE A 158 4.73 6.87 -16.53
CA PHE A 158 4.57 5.44 -16.22
C PHE A 158 5.85 4.66 -16.42
N ARG A 159 6.60 4.98 -17.48
CA ARG A 159 7.92 4.35 -17.73
C ARG A 159 8.91 4.69 -16.62
N GLU A 160 9.03 5.95 -16.26
CA GLU A 160 9.93 6.42 -15.19
C GLU A 160 9.61 5.74 -13.85
N ILE A 161 8.33 5.63 -13.50
CA ILE A 161 7.91 4.96 -12.27
C ILE A 161 8.17 3.46 -12.34
N ALA A 162 7.88 2.81 -13.47
CA ALA A 162 8.13 1.39 -13.65
C ALA A 162 9.63 1.05 -13.59
N GLU A 163 10.47 1.83 -14.25
CA GLU A 163 11.93 1.67 -14.22
C GLU A 163 12.50 1.89 -12.81
N ARG A 164 12.00 2.88 -12.08
CA ARG A 164 12.51 3.20 -10.75
C ARG A 164 12.00 2.27 -9.65
N TYR A 165 10.75 1.80 -9.74
CA TYR A 165 10.07 1.11 -8.63
C TYR A 165 9.57 -0.30 -8.96
N GLY A 166 9.58 -0.75 -10.20
CA GLY A 166 8.97 -2.00 -10.63
C GLY A 166 9.45 -3.25 -9.90
N GLU A 167 10.73 -3.26 -9.45
CA GLU A 167 11.29 -4.36 -8.66
C GLU A 167 10.99 -4.24 -7.15
N ARG A 168 10.57 -3.06 -6.68
CA ARG A 168 10.41 -2.75 -5.25
C ARG A 168 8.97 -2.52 -4.82
N ILE A 169 8.10 -2.18 -5.78
CA ILE A 169 6.67 -1.97 -5.57
C ILE A 169 5.92 -2.80 -6.62
N ALA A 170 5.40 -3.95 -6.19
CA ALA A 170 4.79 -4.92 -7.10
C ALA A 170 3.35 -4.58 -7.51
N ILE A 171 2.68 -3.69 -6.82
CA ILE A 171 1.26 -3.38 -6.99
C ILE A 171 1.08 -1.89 -7.22
N PHE A 172 0.33 -1.51 -8.26
CA PHE A 172 -0.04 -0.12 -8.52
C PHE A 172 -1.54 0.01 -8.85
N ASP A 173 -2.18 1.04 -8.29
CA ASP A 173 -3.46 1.52 -8.79
C ASP A 173 -3.17 2.38 -10.02
N VAL A 174 -3.33 1.80 -11.21
CA VAL A 174 -3.00 2.49 -12.47
C VAL A 174 -3.96 3.65 -12.71
N VAL A 175 -5.26 3.40 -12.57
CA VAL A 175 -6.33 4.40 -12.72
C VAL A 175 -7.19 4.40 -11.47
N ASN A 176 -7.31 5.55 -10.82
CA ASN A 176 -8.19 5.72 -9.66
C ASN A 176 -9.53 6.32 -10.08
N GLU A 177 -10.62 5.79 -9.53
CA GLU A 177 -11.99 6.32 -9.70
C GLU A 177 -12.44 6.46 -11.16
N SER A 178 -12.10 5.50 -12.01
CA SER A 178 -12.38 5.54 -13.46
C SER A 178 -13.86 5.76 -13.80
N LEU A 179 -14.79 5.23 -13.01
CA LEU A 179 -16.22 5.40 -13.22
C LEU A 179 -16.73 6.82 -12.89
N VAL A 180 -16.08 7.50 -11.95
CA VAL A 180 -16.42 8.87 -11.57
C VAL A 180 -15.83 9.88 -12.55
N CYS A 181 -14.66 9.58 -13.06
CA CYS A 181 -13.84 10.48 -13.89
C CYS A 181 -14.34 10.61 -15.34
N SER A 182 -15.14 9.66 -15.84
CA SER A 182 -15.59 9.62 -17.22
C SER A 182 -16.29 10.90 -17.71
N LYS A 183 -16.93 11.64 -16.79
CA LYS A 183 -17.64 12.88 -17.09
C LYS A 183 -16.76 14.13 -17.05
N THR A 184 -15.59 14.05 -16.41
CA THR A 184 -14.76 15.22 -16.10
C THR A 184 -13.44 15.26 -16.86
N TYR A 185 -13.02 14.13 -17.43
CA TYR A 185 -11.70 14.00 -18.08
C TYR A 185 -11.85 13.49 -19.51
N PRO A 186 -11.43 14.25 -20.53
CA PRO A 186 -11.55 13.83 -21.94
C PRO A 186 -10.89 12.51 -22.28
N LEU A 187 -9.85 12.11 -21.52
CA LEU A 187 -9.13 10.84 -21.71
C LEU A 187 -9.95 9.62 -21.27
N TYR A 188 -11.00 9.82 -20.50
CA TYR A 188 -11.86 8.74 -19.98
C TYR A 188 -13.23 8.72 -20.65
N SER A 189 -13.46 9.57 -21.64
CA SER A 189 -14.72 9.54 -22.38
C SER A 189 -14.82 8.23 -23.16
N PRO A 190 -15.92 7.47 -23.02
CA PRO A 190 -16.15 6.25 -23.80
C PRO A 190 -16.25 6.50 -25.31
N ASP A 191 -16.37 7.75 -25.74
CA ASP A 191 -16.53 8.15 -27.15
C ASP A 191 -15.19 8.50 -27.84
N ARG A 192 -14.04 8.05 -27.27
CA ARG A 192 -12.70 8.25 -27.85
C ARG A 192 -11.87 6.99 -27.89
#